data_f4587066a308d2809c8b17318057ed3c
#
_entry.id   f4587066a308d2809c8b17318057ed3c
#
_cell.length_a   1.000
_cell.length_b   1.000
_cell.length_c   1.000
_cell.angle_alpha   90.00
_cell.angle_beta   90.00
_cell.angle_gamma   90.00
#
_symmetry.space_group_name_H-M   'P 1'
#
loop_
_entity.id
_entity.type
_entity.pdbx_description
1 polymer ?
#
loop_
_entity_poly.entity_id
_entity_poly.type
_entity_poly.pdbx_seq_one_letter_code
_entity_poly.pdbx_strand_id
1 'polypeptide(L)'
;MKKRQIVSFVLIATASFFMSSSCKKKQDEQTVYTYQVSRLKPAYYKTQRMLLQNFQAAVGELKIHTNAFYSLSGQSYLEACRERWKTAYEQFVLLGPYTRGYATVDIGYDATKQLIQVYPINYRYVDYAEDSPNGGIINDVDNYPTIQFLNTLHQVGGEQNCTIGFHVLEFLLWGEDLSLTGPGNTRDYKDYVTGGGGINVNRRRSFLNESMNRFSITVQELNVDENYERSVKNMDSKSFMFLMVGSLQQFIKDELVEKDIRLPLTTQNHHLEICDYSDHTLTILKKKIQAIRYALDGGTLFNGNGGTDYFLLDFISEVIPDEATKIKNQLDTIDADFSGITMTFENAVIDPAAAAKLQAIADKLMIIHGSLDVLLAKFK
;
A
#
# COMPACT_ATOMS: atom_id res chain seq x y z
N MET A 1 -50.28 -58.94 7.10
CA MET A 1 -50.02 -57.49 7.07
C MET A 1 -48.99 -57.00 8.14
N LYS A 2 -48.10 -57.80 8.71
CA LYS A 2 -47.16 -57.36 9.78
C LYS A 2 -45.68 -57.30 9.37
N LYS A 3 -45.32 -57.77 8.19
CA LYS A 3 -43.90 -57.75 7.73
C LYS A 3 -43.46 -56.50 6.91
N ARG A 4 -44.40 -55.69 6.39
CA ARG A 4 -44.06 -54.49 5.61
C ARG A 4 -43.79 -53.24 6.46
N GLN A 5 -44.25 -53.17 7.68
CA GLN A 5 -44.06 -51.98 8.54
C GLN A 5 -42.68 -51.93 9.22
N ILE A 6 -42.01 -53.10 9.42
CA ILE A 6 -40.70 -53.15 10.10
C ILE A 6 -39.57 -52.70 9.18
N VAL A 7 -39.67 -52.96 7.86
CA VAL A 7 -38.64 -52.55 6.90
C VAL A 7 -38.61 -51.03 6.68
N SER A 8 -39.79 -50.37 6.71
CA SER A 8 -39.86 -48.90 6.57
C SER A 8 -39.29 -48.13 7.77
N PHE A 9 -39.39 -48.68 8.98
CA PHE A 9 -38.87 -48.06 10.19
C PHE A 9 -37.33 -48.15 10.27
N VAL A 10 -36.75 -49.25 9.81
CA VAL A 10 -35.28 -49.43 9.77
C VAL A 10 -34.61 -48.53 8.74
N LEU A 11 -35.24 -48.29 7.57
CA LEU A 11 -34.72 -47.39 6.53
C LEU A 11 -34.79 -45.92 6.94
N ILE A 12 -35.78 -45.47 7.68
CA ILE A 12 -35.87 -44.11 8.18
C ILE A 12 -34.87 -43.87 9.31
N ALA A 13 -34.64 -44.85 10.18
CA ALA A 13 -33.67 -44.72 11.26
C ALA A 13 -32.20 -44.67 10.73
N THR A 14 -31.88 -45.45 9.67
CA THR A 14 -30.53 -45.40 9.05
C THR A 14 -30.28 -44.09 8.25
N ALA A 15 -31.29 -43.57 7.54
CA ALA A 15 -31.17 -42.28 6.84
C ALA A 15 -30.99 -41.12 7.82
N SER A 16 -31.68 -41.14 8.96
CA SER A 16 -31.53 -40.09 10.00
C SER A 16 -30.16 -40.15 10.69
N PHE A 17 -29.57 -41.32 10.84
CA PHE A 17 -28.23 -41.48 11.45
C PHE A 17 -27.11 -40.97 10.52
N PHE A 18 -27.25 -41.20 9.21
CA PHE A 18 -26.27 -40.66 8.24
C PHE A 18 -26.36 -39.15 8.07
N MET A 19 -27.58 -38.56 8.14
CA MET A 19 -27.70 -37.09 8.07
C MET A 19 -27.18 -36.41 9.33
N SER A 20 -27.37 -36.98 10.52
CA SER A 20 -26.83 -36.40 11.76
C SER A 20 -25.31 -36.47 11.83
N SER A 21 -24.68 -37.52 11.27
CA SER A 21 -23.22 -37.64 11.19
C SER A 21 -22.59 -36.64 10.24
N SER A 22 -23.21 -36.39 9.08
CA SER A 22 -22.73 -35.38 8.11
C SER A 22 -22.85 -33.96 8.63
N CYS A 23 -23.95 -33.65 9.32
CA CYS A 23 -24.11 -32.32 9.94
C CYS A 23 -23.12 -32.07 11.08
N LYS A 24 -22.86 -33.06 11.94
CA LYS A 24 -21.86 -32.93 13.02
C LYS A 24 -20.46 -32.69 12.48
N LYS A 25 -20.03 -33.41 11.45
CA LYS A 25 -18.70 -33.25 10.88
C LYS A 25 -18.50 -31.85 10.26
N LYS A 26 -19.50 -31.31 9.55
CA LYS A 26 -19.47 -29.94 9.04
C LYS A 26 -19.46 -28.88 10.15
N GLN A 27 -20.21 -29.12 11.22
CA GLN A 27 -20.28 -28.23 12.37
C GLN A 27 -18.97 -28.21 13.15
N ASP A 28 -18.29 -29.33 13.28
CA ASP A 28 -16.99 -29.45 13.96
C ASP A 28 -15.87 -28.75 13.17
N GLU A 29 -15.81 -28.90 11.84
CA GLU A 29 -14.83 -28.20 10.97
C GLU A 29 -15.05 -26.69 10.98
N GLN A 30 -16.29 -26.23 10.91
CA GLN A 30 -16.63 -24.82 10.98
C GLN A 30 -16.28 -24.20 12.34
N THR A 31 -16.41 -24.96 13.42
CA THR A 31 -16.06 -24.54 14.79
C THR A 31 -14.54 -24.38 14.94
N VAL A 32 -13.74 -25.29 14.36
CA VAL A 32 -12.28 -25.22 14.39
C VAL A 32 -11.77 -23.96 13.66
N TYR A 33 -12.25 -23.69 12.46
CA TYR A 33 -11.86 -22.48 11.73
C TYR A 33 -12.32 -21.21 12.45
N THR A 34 -13.49 -21.20 13.08
CA THR A 34 -13.98 -20.06 13.85
C THR A 34 -13.07 -19.71 15.01
N TYR A 35 -12.62 -20.70 15.77
CA TYR A 35 -11.67 -20.50 16.87
C TYR A 35 -10.33 -19.95 16.37
N GLN A 36 -9.73 -20.58 15.38
CA GLN A 36 -8.43 -20.16 14.84
C GLN A 36 -8.49 -18.77 14.19
N VAL A 37 -9.54 -18.49 13.41
CA VAL A 37 -9.76 -17.15 12.83
C VAL A 37 -9.94 -16.10 13.92
N SER A 38 -10.59 -16.42 15.04
CA SER A 38 -10.70 -15.48 16.15
C SER A 38 -9.35 -15.07 16.76
N ARG A 39 -8.33 -15.94 16.68
CA ARG A 39 -6.95 -15.64 17.13
C ARG A 39 -6.19 -14.71 16.18
N LEU A 40 -6.55 -14.67 14.87
CA LEU A 40 -5.93 -13.79 13.90
C LEU A 40 -6.32 -12.32 14.10
N LYS A 41 -7.55 -12.05 14.52
CA LYS A 41 -8.10 -10.70 14.60
C LYS A 41 -7.29 -9.75 15.47
N PRO A 42 -6.83 -10.13 16.70
CA PRO A 42 -5.99 -9.27 17.53
C PRO A 42 -4.68 -8.87 16.85
N ALA A 43 -3.96 -9.81 16.22
CA ALA A 43 -2.74 -9.52 15.50
C ALA A 43 -3.00 -8.59 14.30
N TYR A 44 -4.07 -8.83 13.56
CA TYR A 44 -4.45 -8.02 12.40
C TYR A 44 -4.64 -6.54 12.76
N TYR A 45 -5.55 -6.22 13.69
CA TYR A 45 -5.80 -4.79 14.01
C TYR A 45 -4.69 -4.14 14.82
N LYS A 46 -3.94 -4.90 15.62
CA LYS A 46 -2.76 -4.40 16.34
C LYS A 46 -1.67 -3.97 15.36
N THR A 47 -1.39 -4.82 14.35
CA THR A 47 -0.43 -4.51 13.29
C THR A 47 -0.87 -3.26 12.52
N GLN A 48 -2.12 -3.23 12.07
CA GLN A 48 -2.66 -2.10 11.32
C GLN A 48 -2.57 -0.78 12.12
N ARG A 49 -2.95 -0.81 13.41
CA ARG A 49 -2.86 0.37 14.29
C ARG A 49 -1.42 0.87 14.41
N MET A 50 -0.47 -0.05 14.62
CA MET A 50 0.93 0.29 14.79
C MET A 50 1.52 0.88 13.51
N LEU A 51 1.23 0.30 12.35
CA LEU A 51 1.66 0.81 11.06
C LEU A 51 1.05 2.19 10.76
N LEU A 52 -0.23 2.39 11.09
CA LEU A 52 -0.88 3.70 10.93
C LEU A 52 -0.23 4.77 11.82
N GLN A 53 0.04 4.45 13.09
CA GLN A 53 0.71 5.39 14.01
C GLN A 53 2.10 5.76 13.50
N ASN A 54 2.88 4.80 13.01
CA ASN A 54 4.18 5.05 12.41
C ASN A 54 4.07 5.94 11.17
N PHE A 55 3.10 5.70 10.32
CA PHE A 55 2.84 6.54 9.14
C PHE A 55 2.45 7.96 9.53
N GLN A 56 1.51 8.14 10.46
CA GLN A 56 1.10 9.45 10.95
C GLN A 56 2.25 10.23 11.58
N ALA A 57 3.09 9.55 12.36
CA ALA A 57 4.29 10.16 12.94
C ALA A 57 5.29 10.60 11.85
N ALA A 58 5.54 9.77 10.84
CA ALA A 58 6.43 10.09 9.73
C ALA A 58 5.93 11.28 8.90
N VAL A 59 4.62 11.38 8.66
CA VAL A 59 4.00 12.54 8.00
C VAL A 59 4.08 13.80 8.87
N GLY A 60 3.97 13.65 10.18
CA GLY A 60 4.21 14.74 11.14
C GLY A 60 5.62 15.32 11.02
N GLU A 61 6.63 14.45 10.96
CA GLU A 61 8.03 14.84 10.73
C GLU A 61 8.23 15.52 9.36
N LEU A 62 7.65 14.97 8.29
CA LEU A 62 7.70 15.60 6.97
C LEU A 62 7.11 17.01 6.99
N LYS A 63 5.97 17.20 7.66
CA LYS A 63 5.34 18.52 7.83
C LYS A 63 6.23 19.51 8.58
N ILE A 64 6.88 19.08 9.67
CA ILE A 64 7.80 19.94 10.43
C ILE A 64 8.94 20.43 9.53
N HIS A 65 9.54 19.54 8.73
CA HIS A 65 10.65 19.90 7.84
C HIS A 65 10.18 20.75 6.66
N THR A 66 8.98 20.51 6.11
CA THR A 66 8.39 21.37 5.07
C THR A 66 8.11 22.77 5.60
N ASN A 67 7.61 22.92 6.82
CA ASN A 67 7.43 24.22 7.46
C ASN A 67 8.77 24.94 7.70
N ALA A 68 9.83 24.21 8.08
CA ALA A 68 11.16 24.78 8.21
C ALA A 68 11.70 25.24 6.86
N PHE A 69 11.53 24.46 5.80
CA PHE A 69 11.91 24.83 4.44
C PHE A 69 11.10 26.02 3.93
N TYR A 70 9.79 26.07 4.20
CA TYR A 70 8.94 27.23 3.89
C TYR A 70 9.47 28.53 4.51
N SER A 71 9.97 28.46 5.73
CA SER A 71 10.43 29.64 6.48
C SER A 71 11.86 30.06 6.15
N LEU A 72 12.77 29.11 5.92
CA LEU A 72 14.21 29.34 5.85
C LEU A 72 14.83 29.07 4.48
N SER A 73 14.14 28.37 3.60
CA SER A 73 14.46 28.05 2.19
C SER A 73 15.96 27.94 1.88
N GLY A 74 16.56 26.82 2.19
CA GLY A 74 17.97 26.53 1.89
C GLY A 74 18.17 25.08 1.48
N GLN A 75 19.31 24.75 0.88
CA GLN A 75 19.62 23.43 0.33
C GLN A 75 19.46 22.32 1.40
N SER A 76 20.00 22.52 2.59
CA SER A 76 19.91 21.54 3.67
C SER A 76 18.47 21.28 4.14
N TYR A 77 17.59 22.29 4.08
CA TYR A 77 16.19 22.13 4.40
C TYR A 77 15.42 21.39 3.29
N LEU A 78 15.76 21.62 2.01
CA LEU A 78 15.20 20.86 0.89
C LEU A 78 15.60 19.38 0.99
N GLU A 79 16.86 19.09 1.23
CA GLU A 79 17.37 17.72 1.43
C GLU A 79 16.70 17.03 2.61
N ALA A 80 16.51 17.74 3.73
CA ALA A 80 15.78 17.22 4.87
C ALA A 80 14.32 16.87 4.52
N CYS A 81 13.62 17.70 3.72
CA CYS A 81 12.28 17.39 3.23
C CYS A 81 12.28 16.13 2.37
N ARG A 82 13.25 15.98 1.45
CA ARG A 82 13.40 14.80 0.59
C ARG A 82 13.56 13.52 1.42
N GLU A 83 14.42 13.51 2.42
CA GLU A 83 14.63 12.34 3.29
C GLU A 83 13.40 12.02 4.14
N ARG A 84 12.66 13.03 4.62
CA ARG A 84 11.40 12.81 5.38
C ARG A 84 10.29 12.34 4.46
N TRP A 85 10.23 12.78 3.21
CA TRP A 85 9.28 12.29 2.23
C TRP A 85 9.51 10.77 1.99
N LYS A 86 10.76 10.35 1.73
CA LYS A 86 11.11 8.93 1.58
C LYS A 86 10.65 8.11 2.79
N THR A 87 10.99 8.56 4.00
CA THR A 87 10.59 7.89 5.23
C THR A 87 9.06 7.78 5.36
N ALA A 88 8.33 8.86 5.09
CA ALA A 88 6.87 8.87 5.19
C ALA A 88 6.23 7.94 4.15
N TYR A 89 6.76 7.91 2.93
CA TYR A 89 6.26 7.04 1.87
C TYR A 89 6.56 5.56 2.15
N GLU A 90 7.74 5.23 2.69
CA GLU A 90 8.06 3.90 3.17
C GLU A 90 7.08 3.41 4.25
N GLN A 91 6.69 4.27 5.21
CA GLN A 91 5.70 3.90 6.21
C GLN A 91 4.29 3.73 5.62
N PHE A 92 3.93 4.56 4.64
CA PHE A 92 2.64 4.44 3.96
C PHE A 92 2.47 3.09 3.25
N VAL A 93 3.46 2.66 2.47
CA VAL A 93 3.34 1.42 1.68
C VAL A 93 3.26 0.16 2.54
N LEU A 94 3.73 0.21 3.79
CA LEU A 94 3.56 -0.89 4.75
C LEU A 94 2.09 -1.14 5.13
N LEU A 95 1.22 -0.14 4.97
CA LEU A 95 -0.23 -0.26 5.19
C LEU A 95 -0.96 -0.97 4.04
N GLY A 96 -0.32 -1.15 2.87
CA GLY A 96 -0.95 -1.67 1.65
C GLY A 96 -1.83 -2.90 1.87
N PRO A 97 -1.38 -3.98 2.54
CA PRO A 97 -2.18 -5.17 2.80
C PRO A 97 -3.45 -4.94 3.65
N TYR A 98 -3.56 -3.79 4.31
CA TYR A 98 -4.64 -3.47 5.26
C TYR A 98 -5.64 -2.44 4.72
N THR A 99 -5.39 -1.84 3.56
CA THR A 99 -6.18 -0.71 3.03
C THR A 99 -7.64 -1.06 2.77
N ARG A 100 -7.94 -2.29 2.33
CA ARG A 100 -9.31 -2.75 2.10
C ARG A 100 -10.14 -2.82 3.40
N GLY A 101 -9.47 -3.01 4.54
CA GLY A 101 -10.12 -2.97 5.85
C GLY A 101 -10.75 -1.60 6.14
N TYR A 102 -10.06 -0.52 5.79
CA TYR A 102 -10.60 0.83 5.92
C TYR A 102 -11.83 1.03 5.03
N ALA A 103 -11.73 0.70 3.73
CA ALA A 103 -12.82 0.85 2.79
C ALA A 103 -14.09 0.08 3.18
N THR A 104 -13.96 -0.99 3.95
CA THR A 104 -15.10 -1.79 4.44
C THR A 104 -15.83 -1.12 5.62
N VAL A 105 -15.12 -0.33 6.41
CA VAL A 105 -15.64 0.31 7.63
C VAL A 105 -15.91 1.80 7.41
N ASP A 106 -15.12 2.46 6.58
CA ASP A 106 -15.24 3.87 6.22
C ASP A 106 -15.56 4.03 4.73
N ILE A 107 -16.78 4.36 4.41
CA ILE A 107 -17.27 4.58 3.03
C ILE A 107 -16.51 5.73 2.34
N GLY A 108 -15.96 6.68 3.11
CA GLY A 108 -15.17 7.80 2.59
C GLY A 108 -13.71 7.47 2.26
N TYR A 109 -13.24 6.27 2.61
CA TYR A 109 -11.81 5.93 2.50
C TYR A 109 -11.26 6.01 1.07
N ASP A 110 -12.01 5.61 0.06
CA ASP A 110 -11.54 5.67 -1.33
C ASP A 110 -11.28 7.11 -1.78
N ALA A 111 -12.12 8.07 -1.38
CA ALA A 111 -11.88 9.49 -1.61
C ALA A 111 -10.65 9.99 -0.83
N THR A 112 -10.48 9.54 0.41
CA THR A 112 -9.31 9.85 1.23
C THR A 112 -8.02 9.29 0.61
N LYS A 113 -8.05 8.08 0.07
CA LYS A 113 -6.91 7.46 -0.63
C LYS A 113 -6.45 8.29 -1.83
N GLN A 114 -7.37 8.89 -2.58
CA GLN A 114 -7.04 9.77 -3.72
C GLN A 114 -6.29 11.04 -3.29
N LEU A 115 -6.52 11.53 -2.08
CA LEU A 115 -5.77 12.65 -1.50
C LEU A 115 -4.40 12.25 -0.93
N ILE A 116 -4.13 10.95 -0.78
CA ILE A 116 -2.85 10.43 -0.28
C ILE A 116 -1.94 10.02 -1.42
N GLN A 117 -2.44 9.20 -2.35
CA GLN A 117 -1.62 8.62 -3.40
C GLN A 117 -2.39 8.47 -4.71
N VAL A 118 -1.93 9.17 -5.72
CA VAL A 118 -2.25 8.95 -7.15
C VAL A 118 -0.92 8.94 -7.90
N TYR A 119 -0.68 7.95 -8.77
CA TYR A 119 0.46 7.96 -9.68
C TYR A 119 0.14 7.15 -10.95
N PRO A 120 0.78 7.49 -12.09
CA PRO A 120 1.52 8.72 -12.30
C PRO A 120 0.62 9.95 -12.16
N ILE A 121 1.20 11.09 -11.80
CA ILE A 121 0.51 12.38 -11.80
C ILE A 121 0.77 13.14 -13.10
N ASN A 122 -0.12 14.07 -13.44
CA ASN A 122 0.17 15.09 -14.44
C ASN A 122 0.94 16.25 -13.78
N TYR A 123 2.26 16.14 -13.72
CA TYR A 123 3.11 17.15 -13.09
C TYR A 123 3.05 18.53 -13.77
N ARG A 124 2.76 18.58 -15.09
CA ARG A 124 2.53 19.81 -15.83
C ARG A 124 1.28 20.58 -15.37
N TYR A 125 0.37 19.87 -14.68
CA TYR A 125 -0.77 20.52 -14.02
C TYR A 125 -0.34 21.29 -12.77
N VAL A 126 0.76 20.89 -12.13
CA VAL A 126 1.26 21.46 -10.86
C VAL A 126 2.17 22.66 -11.12
N ASP A 127 3.25 22.48 -11.88
CA ASP A 127 4.30 23.49 -12.06
C ASP A 127 4.96 23.36 -13.44
N TYR A 128 5.94 24.22 -13.70
CA TYR A 128 6.72 24.18 -14.93
C TYR A 128 7.43 22.83 -15.14
N ALA A 129 7.61 22.50 -16.40
CA ALA A 129 8.40 21.38 -16.91
C ALA A 129 9.33 21.88 -18.04
N GLU A 130 10.27 21.06 -18.49
CA GLU A 130 11.20 21.44 -19.57
C GLU A 130 10.45 21.91 -20.83
N ASP A 131 9.42 21.16 -21.23
CA ASP A 131 8.59 21.46 -22.41
C ASP A 131 7.45 22.46 -22.14
N SER A 132 7.26 22.88 -20.88
CA SER A 132 6.21 23.82 -20.44
C SER A 132 6.71 24.78 -19.34
N PRO A 133 7.64 25.68 -19.66
CA PRO A 133 8.34 26.50 -18.66
C PRO A 133 7.45 27.52 -17.92
N ASN A 134 6.25 27.78 -18.39
CA ASN A 134 5.28 28.66 -17.75
C ASN A 134 3.97 27.91 -17.41
N GLY A 135 3.98 26.59 -17.46
CA GLY A 135 2.80 25.75 -17.18
C GLY A 135 2.50 25.61 -15.69
N GLY A 136 1.36 24.97 -15.42
CA GLY A 136 0.93 24.55 -14.10
C GLY A 136 0.24 25.65 -13.27
N ILE A 137 -0.51 25.19 -12.26
CA ILE A 137 -1.30 26.04 -11.34
C ILE A 137 -0.41 27.05 -10.61
N ILE A 138 0.82 26.69 -10.30
CA ILE A 138 1.77 27.59 -9.62
C ILE A 138 2.02 28.85 -10.45
N ASN A 139 1.98 28.76 -11.76
CA ASN A 139 2.22 29.86 -12.68
C ASN A 139 0.94 30.62 -13.09
N ASP A 140 -0.25 30.14 -12.69
CA ASP A 140 -1.50 30.89 -12.79
C ASP A 140 -1.54 31.99 -11.73
N VAL A 141 -1.19 33.23 -12.13
CA VAL A 141 -1.05 34.38 -11.21
C VAL A 141 -2.37 34.93 -10.71
N ASP A 142 -3.49 34.60 -11.33
CA ASP A 142 -4.81 35.12 -10.98
C ASP A 142 -5.36 34.55 -9.67
N ASN A 143 -4.89 33.36 -9.29
CA ASN A 143 -5.36 32.63 -8.10
C ASN A 143 -4.20 32.28 -7.15
N TYR A 144 -4.31 32.65 -5.87
CA TYR A 144 -3.28 32.30 -4.88
C TYR A 144 -3.46 30.87 -4.34
N PRO A 145 -2.40 30.06 -4.21
CA PRO A 145 -2.49 28.68 -3.72
C PRO A 145 -2.85 28.65 -2.23
N THR A 146 -4.13 28.47 -1.91
CA THR A 146 -4.65 28.18 -0.57
C THR A 146 -5.15 26.74 -0.51
N ILE A 147 -5.33 26.18 0.69
CA ILE A 147 -5.91 24.83 0.86
C ILE A 147 -7.26 24.73 0.13
N GLN A 148 -8.13 25.74 0.25
CA GLN A 148 -9.43 25.75 -0.41
C GLN A 148 -9.28 25.69 -1.93
N PHE A 149 -8.38 26.52 -2.48
CA PHE A 149 -8.13 26.54 -3.91
C PHE A 149 -7.57 25.20 -4.41
N LEU A 150 -6.58 24.60 -3.70
CA LEU A 150 -6.03 23.29 -4.06
C LEU A 150 -7.09 22.19 -4.01
N ASN A 151 -7.97 22.19 -3.02
CA ASN A 151 -9.07 21.23 -2.94
C ASN A 151 -10.05 21.36 -4.13
N THR A 152 -10.33 22.57 -4.60
CA THR A 152 -11.24 22.78 -5.75
C THR A 152 -10.66 22.35 -7.07
N LEU A 153 -9.34 22.29 -7.18
CA LEU A 153 -8.61 21.90 -8.40
C LEU A 153 -8.15 20.44 -8.41
N HIS A 154 -8.20 19.76 -7.26
CA HIS A 154 -7.75 18.38 -7.18
C HIS A 154 -8.56 17.48 -8.11
N GLN A 155 -7.89 16.82 -9.06
CA GLN A 155 -8.44 15.93 -10.09
C GLN A 155 -9.43 16.60 -11.08
N VAL A 156 -9.44 17.91 -11.18
CA VAL A 156 -10.24 18.61 -12.19
C VAL A 156 -9.66 18.35 -13.58
N GLY A 157 -10.50 17.82 -14.46
CA GLY A 157 -10.12 17.45 -15.84
C GLY A 157 -9.41 16.12 -16.00
N GLY A 158 -9.15 15.38 -14.91
CA GLY A 158 -8.55 14.05 -14.96
C GLY A 158 -8.02 13.57 -13.61
N GLU A 159 -8.04 12.26 -13.38
CA GLU A 159 -7.58 11.65 -12.11
C GLU A 159 -6.11 11.99 -11.79
N GLN A 160 -5.28 12.19 -12.80
CA GLN A 160 -3.85 12.53 -12.66
C GLN A 160 -3.60 14.01 -12.35
N ASN A 161 -4.61 14.90 -12.46
CA ASN A 161 -4.49 16.31 -12.19
C ASN A 161 -4.51 16.61 -10.68
N CYS A 162 -3.52 16.10 -9.97
CA CYS A 162 -3.46 16.17 -8.53
C CYS A 162 -2.81 17.48 -8.05
N THR A 163 -3.32 18.01 -6.95
CA THR A 163 -2.78 19.16 -6.22
C THR A 163 -2.28 18.78 -4.82
N ILE A 164 -2.57 17.56 -4.38
CA ILE A 164 -2.31 17.05 -3.03
C ILE A 164 -1.84 15.60 -3.16
N GLY A 165 -1.05 15.14 -2.20
CA GLY A 165 -0.62 13.75 -2.11
C GLY A 165 0.89 13.57 -2.28
N PHE A 166 1.35 12.34 -2.08
CA PHE A 166 2.78 12.01 -2.08
C PHE A 166 3.49 12.43 -3.35
N HIS A 167 2.95 12.11 -4.53
CA HIS A 167 3.67 12.35 -5.80
C HIS A 167 3.63 13.82 -6.24
N VAL A 168 2.66 14.60 -5.76
CA VAL A 168 2.70 16.07 -5.90
C VAL A 168 3.83 16.65 -5.05
N LEU A 169 3.98 16.20 -3.81
CA LEU A 169 5.08 16.62 -2.93
C LEU A 169 6.42 16.14 -3.48
N GLU A 170 6.50 14.93 -4.02
CA GLU A 170 7.67 14.38 -4.66
C GLU A 170 8.14 15.27 -5.83
N PHE A 171 7.25 15.55 -6.77
CA PHE A 171 7.55 16.44 -7.90
C PHE A 171 7.98 17.84 -7.44
N LEU A 172 7.33 18.40 -6.43
CA LEU A 172 7.73 19.70 -5.89
C LEU A 172 9.12 19.67 -5.25
N LEU A 173 9.54 18.55 -4.67
CA LEU A 173 10.84 18.42 -4.00
C LEU A 173 11.99 18.07 -4.94
N TRP A 174 11.76 17.27 -5.99
CA TRP A 174 12.80 16.81 -6.92
C TRP A 174 12.73 17.46 -8.29
N GLY A 175 11.55 17.90 -8.74
CA GLY A 175 11.32 18.38 -10.09
C GLY A 175 11.05 17.25 -11.07
N GLU A 176 11.10 17.57 -12.36
CA GLU A 176 10.94 16.60 -13.45
C GLU A 176 12.16 15.68 -13.51
N ASP A 177 11.94 14.41 -13.74
CA ASP A 177 13.01 13.48 -14.00
C ASP A 177 13.32 13.42 -15.49
N LEU A 178 14.53 13.84 -15.83
CA LEU A 178 15.09 13.85 -17.18
C LEU A 178 16.28 12.90 -17.31
N SER A 179 16.55 12.07 -16.29
CA SER A 179 17.72 11.20 -16.19
C SER A 179 17.33 9.75 -16.02
N LEU A 180 18.07 8.84 -16.61
CA LEU A 180 17.97 7.40 -16.34
C LEU A 180 18.86 6.93 -15.19
N THR A 181 19.67 7.80 -14.58
CA THR A 181 20.75 7.37 -13.69
C THR A 181 20.70 7.98 -12.29
N GLY A 182 19.63 8.60 -11.92
CA GLY A 182 19.47 9.21 -10.61
C GLY A 182 18.27 10.14 -10.57
N PRO A 183 17.84 10.56 -9.37
CA PRO A 183 16.61 11.32 -9.18
C PRO A 183 16.59 12.61 -10.00
N GLY A 184 15.41 13.08 -10.36
CA GLY A 184 15.17 14.19 -11.26
C GLY A 184 16.07 15.40 -11.05
N ASN A 185 16.25 15.84 -9.80
CA ASN A 185 17.15 16.95 -9.38
C ASN A 185 17.04 18.25 -10.21
N THR A 186 15.98 18.40 -10.98
CA THR A 186 15.71 19.65 -11.73
C THR A 186 15.18 20.74 -10.79
N ARG A 187 14.81 20.40 -9.57
CA ARG A 187 14.34 21.32 -8.53
C ARG A 187 15.49 21.71 -7.58
N ASP A 188 15.82 23.01 -7.54
CA ASP A 188 16.81 23.58 -6.61
C ASP A 188 16.05 24.38 -5.50
N TYR A 189 16.68 24.54 -4.32
CA TYR A 189 16.12 25.38 -3.27
C TYR A 189 15.91 26.84 -3.74
N LYS A 190 16.68 27.31 -4.72
CA LYS A 190 16.56 28.64 -5.32
C LYS A 190 15.22 28.87 -6.02
N ASP A 191 14.54 27.80 -6.44
CA ASP A 191 13.18 27.88 -6.98
C ASP A 191 12.15 28.35 -5.93
N TYR A 192 12.56 28.34 -4.67
CA TYR A 192 11.75 28.72 -3.50
C TYR A 192 12.22 30.02 -2.85
N VAL A 193 13.26 30.67 -3.38
CA VAL A 193 13.88 31.87 -2.79
C VAL A 193 13.74 33.08 -3.71
N THR A 194 13.25 34.19 -3.19
CA THR A 194 13.21 35.45 -3.93
C THR A 194 14.62 35.88 -4.32
N GLY A 195 14.84 36.13 -5.61
CA GLY A 195 16.17 36.42 -6.16
C GLY A 195 17.00 35.19 -6.54
N GLY A 196 16.48 33.98 -6.38
CA GLY A 196 17.14 32.73 -6.77
C GLY A 196 17.11 32.42 -8.27
N GLY A 197 16.40 33.21 -9.07
CA GLY A 197 16.27 33.04 -10.51
C GLY A 197 15.00 32.31 -10.96
N GLY A 198 14.30 31.61 -10.06
CA GLY A 198 13.01 30.98 -10.35
C GLY A 198 11.88 32.02 -10.52
N ILE A 199 10.89 31.67 -11.35
CA ILE A 199 9.64 32.44 -11.46
C ILE A 199 8.64 31.98 -10.39
N ASN A 200 7.75 32.87 -9.95
CA ASN A 200 6.66 32.57 -9.02
C ASN A 200 7.07 31.84 -7.71
N VAL A 201 8.28 32.10 -7.22
CA VAL A 201 8.89 31.41 -6.06
C VAL A 201 8.00 31.43 -4.81
N ASN A 202 7.33 32.56 -4.51
CA ASN A 202 6.43 32.68 -3.36
C ASN A 202 5.18 31.81 -3.53
N ARG A 203 4.67 31.70 -4.74
CA ARG A 203 3.51 30.85 -5.07
C ARG A 203 3.89 29.38 -4.96
N ARG A 204 5.05 28.96 -5.48
CA ARG A 204 5.56 27.59 -5.36
C ARG A 204 5.76 27.21 -3.90
N ARG A 205 6.35 28.09 -3.11
CA ARG A 205 6.53 27.89 -1.67
C ARG A 205 5.19 27.73 -0.95
N SER A 206 4.20 28.56 -1.27
CA SER A 206 2.85 28.45 -0.70
C SER A 206 2.15 27.18 -1.17
N PHE A 207 2.26 26.81 -2.45
CA PHE A 207 1.66 25.58 -2.97
C PHE A 207 2.22 24.33 -2.23
N LEU A 208 3.54 24.22 -2.09
CA LEU A 208 4.18 23.13 -1.34
C LEU A 208 3.65 23.07 0.10
N ASN A 209 3.60 24.20 0.79
CA ASN A 209 3.15 24.27 2.18
C ASN A 209 1.66 23.92 2.31
N GLU A 210 0.80 24.44 1.46
CA GLU A 210 -0.65 24.19 1.53
C GLU A 210 -1.01 22.75 1.10
N SER A 211 -0.32 22.19 0.09
CA SER A 211 -0.44 20.80 -0.28
C SER A 211 -0.02 19.88 0.88
N MET A 212 1.11 20.17 1.55
CA MET A 212 1.57 19.45 2.72
C MET A 212 0.59 19.57 3.90
N ASN A 213 0.05 20.75 4.15
CA ASN A 213 -0.95 20.96 5.20
C ASN A 213 -2.19 20.11 4.97
N ARG A 214 -2.77 20.14 3.76
CA ARG A 214 -3.95 19.33 3.42
C ARG A 214 -3.64 17.84 3.49
N PHE A 215 -2.50 17.41 2.93
CA PHE A 215 -2.05 16.03 3.01
C PHE A 215 -1.92 15.55 4.47
N SER A 216 -1.29 16.34 5.33
CA SER A 216 -1.14 16.01 6.75
C SER A 216 -2.49 15.89 7.46
N ILE A 217 -3.45 16.79 7.18
CA ILE A 217 -4.81 16.71 7.73
C ILE A 217 -5.45 15.39 7.30
N THR A 218 -5.40 15.06 6.01
CA THR A 218 -5.97 13.83 5.46
C THR A 218 -5.42 12.58 6.15
N VAL A 219 -4.10 12.54 6.38
CA VAL A 219 -3.45 11.39 7.04
C VAL A 219 -3.84 11.30 8.53
N GLN A 220 -4.00 12.42 9.22
CA GLN A 220 -4.44 12.43 10.62
C GLN A 220 -5.93 12.07 10.79
N GLU A 221 -6.75 12.23 9.75
CA GLU A 221 -8.15 11.79 9.72
C GLU A 221 -8.28 10.26 9.61
N LEU A 222 -7.26 9.56 9.12
CA LEU A 222 -7.24 8.09 9.13
C LEU A 222 -7.22 7.58 10.56
N ASN A 223 -8.12 6.67 10.89
CA ASN A 223 -8.25 6.20 12.25
C ASN A 223 -8.50 4.68 12.33
N VAL A 224 -7.80 4.03 13.27
CA VAL A 224 -8.08 2.67 13.73
C VAL A 224 -8.52 2.77 15.17
N ASP A 225 -9.75 3.28 15.36
CA ASP A 225 -10.35 3.50 16.66
C ASP A 225 -11.02 2.24 17.23
N GLU A 226 -11.66 2.39 18.41
CA GLU A 226 -12.37 1.30 19.05
C GLU A 226 -13.58 0.80 18.25
N ASN A 227 -14.21 1.65 17.41
CA ASN A 227 -15.33 1.25 16.57
C ASN A 227 -14.85 0.35 15.44
N TYR A 228 -13.74 0.71 14.80
CA TYR A 228 -13.10 -0.12 13.79
C TYR A 228 -12.67 -1.47 14.40
N GLU A 229 -11.96 -1.45 15.51
CA GLU A 229 -11.55 -2.66 16.23
C GLU A 229 -12.76 -3.56 16.58
N ARG A 230 -13.84 -2.96 17.09
CA ARG A 230 -15.09 -3.67 17.40
C ARG A 230 -15.71 -4.29 16.15
N SER A 231 -15.71 -3.56 15.03
CA SER A 231 -16.23 -4.07 13.74
C SER A 231 -15.46 -5.29 13.28
N VAL A 232 -14.11 -5.25 13.34
CA VAL A 232 -13.26 -6.40 13.00
C VAL A 232 -13.46 -7.57 13.96
N LYS A 233 -13.54 -7.31 15.27
CA LYS A 233 -13.78 -8.36 16.29
C LYS A 233 -15.10 -9.09 16.08
N ASN A 234 -16.17 -8.35 15.75
CA ASN A 234 -17.53 -8.89 15.59
C ASN A 234 -17.78 -9.48 14.20
N MET A 235 -16.91 -9.28 13.24
CA MET A 235 -17.04 -9.86 11.91
C MET A 235 -17.05 -11.39 12.00
N ASP A 236 -17.89 -12.07 11.24
CA ASP A 236 -17.85 -13.53 11.14
C ASP A 236 -16.53 -14.01 10.49
N SER A 237 -16.19 -15.28 10.70
CA SER A 237 -14.89 -15.84 10.26
C SER A 237 -14.72 -15.77 8.75
N LYS A 238 -15.76 -16.06 7.98
CA LYS A 238 -15.72 -16.03 6.53
C LYS A 238 -15.47 -14.59 6.03
N SER A 239 -16.28 -13.64 6.48
CA SER A 239 -16.14 -12.22 6.11
C SER A 239 -14.77 -11.67 6.50
N PHE A 240 -14.26 -12.00 7.69
CA PHE A 240 -12.94 -11.57 8.12
C PHE A 240 -11.81 -12.16 7.25
N MET A 241 -11.87 -13.45 6.90
CA MET A 241 -10.86 -14.06 6.03
C MET A 241 -10.90 -13.46 4.62
N PHE A 242 -12.08 -13.22 4.06
CA PHE A 242 -12.19 -12.54 2.77
C PHE A 242 -11.69 -11.08 2.83
N LEU A 243 -11.89 -10.38 3.94
CA LEU A 243 -11.33 -9.06 4.16
C LEU A 243 -9.79 -9.12 4.19
N MET A 244 -9.22 -9.88 5.12
CA MET A 244 -7.78 -9.91 5.39
C MET A 244 -6.99 -10.49 4.22
N VAL A 245 -7.36 -11.69 3.78
CA VAL A 245 -6.65 -12.39 2.69
C VAL A 245 -6.93 -11.73 1.35
N GLY A 246 -8.18 -11.31 1.09
CA GLY A 246 -8.52 -10.60 -0.14
C GLY A 246 -7.83 -9.24 -0.28
N SER A 247 -7.62 -8.52 0.84
CA SER A 247 -6.81 -7.28 0.85
C SER A 247 -5.35 -7.57 0.49
N LEU A 248 -4.77 -8.60 1.08
CA LEU A 248 -3.40 -9.02 0.79
C LEU A 248 -3.24 -9.48 -0.68
N GLN A 249 -4.20 -10.23 -1.21
CA GLN A 249 -4.20 -10.66 -2.61
C GLN A 249 -4.28 -9.49 -3.58
N GLN A 250 -5.18 -8.54 -3.33
CA GLN A 250 -5.30 -7.33 -4.15
C GLN A 250 -4.02 -6.51 -4.13
N PHE A 251 -3.41 -6.33 -2.95
CA PHE A 251 -2.14 -5.65 -2.82
C PHE A 251 -1.01 -6.35 -3.60
N ILE A 252 -0.91 -7.69 -3.50
CA ILE A 252 0.11 -8.47 -4.23
C ILE A 252 -0.11 -8.36 -5.73
N LYS A 253 -1.31 -8.69 -6.21
CA LYS A 253 -1.58 -8.81 -7.64
C LYS A 253 -1.73 -7.46 -8.30
N ASP A 254 -2.72 -6.66 -7.87
CA ASP A 254 -3.13 -5.49 -8.64
C ASP A 254 -2.17 -4.30 -8.44
N GLU A 255 -1.66 -4.10 -7.22
CA GLU A 255 -0.77 -2.99 -6.95
C GLU A 255 0.70 -3.38 -7.24
N LEU A 256 1.24 -4.40 -6.57
CA LEU A 256 2.68 -4.69 -6.63
C LEU A 256 3.07 -5.39 -7.95
N VAL A 257 2.35 -6.44 -8.34
CA VAL A 257 2.74 -7.22 -9.53
C VAL A 257 2.35 -6.51 -10.81
N GLU A 258 1.06 -6.23 -11.00
CA GLU A 258 0.59 -5.72 -12.30
C GLU A 258 0.96 -4.26 -12.51
N LYS A 259 0.75 -3.39 -11.51
CA LYS A 259 0.98 -1.96 -11.65
C LYS A 259 2.45 -1.56 -11.48
N ASP A 260 3.11 -2.02 -10.41
CA ASP A 260 4.44 -1.51 -10.06
C ASP A 260 5.58 -2.24 -10.79
N ILE A 261 5.38 -3.53 -11.18
CA ILE A 261 6.45 -4.33 -11.81
C ILE A 261 6.14 -4.58 -13.28
N ARG A 262 5.01 -5.25 -13.59
CA ARG A 262 4.75 -5.71 -14.96
C ARG A 262 4.41 -4.60 -15.92
N LEU A 263 3.67 -3.58 -15.50
CA LEU A 263 3.30 -2.49 -16.39
C LEU A 263 4.52 -1.74 -16.92
N PRO A 264 5.49 -1.29 -16.10
CA PRO A 264 6.74 -0.71 -16.61
C PRO A 264 7.53 -1.66 -17.50
N LEU A 265 7.66 -2.94 -17.12
CA LEU A 265 8.39 -3.95 -17.89
C LEU A 265 7.77 -4.22 -19.26
N THR A 266 6.45 -4.37 -19.34
CA THR A 266 5.77 -4.70 -20.60
C THR A 266 5.69 -3.53 -21.56
N THR A 267 5.57 -2.32 -21.03
CA THR A 267 5.53 -1.10 -21.83
C THR A 267 6.91 -0.54 -22.13
N GLN A 268 7.95 -1.01 -21.40
CA GLN A 268 9.30 -0.44 -21.41
C GLN A 268 9.29 1.07 -21.14
N ASN A 269 8.31 1.52 -20.38
CA ASN A 269 8.14 2.92 -20.00
C ASN A 269 8.53 3.09 -18.52
N HIS A 270 9.73 3.59 -18.30
CA HIS A 270 10.28 3.82 -16.97
C HIS A 270 9.53 4.92 -16.20
N HIS A 271 8.92 5.91 -16.87
CA HIS A 271 8.08 6.93 -16.22
C HIS A 271 6.78 6.39 -15.59
N LEU A 272 6.49 5.10 -15.74
CA LEU A 272 5.40 4.43 -15.02
C LEU A 272 5.85 3.86 -13.67
N GLU A 273 7.08 4.11 -13.25
CA GLU A 273 7.54 3.72 -11.94
C GLU A 273 6.86 4.51 -10.81
N ILE A 274 6.80 3.89 -9.63
CA ILE A 274 6.04 4.45 -8.51
C ILE A 274 6.67 5.70 -7.89
N CYS A 275 7.96 5.90 -8.03
CA CYS A 275 8.72 7.04 -7.50
C CYS A 275 9.61 7.66 -8.58
N ASP A 276 8.98 8.09 -9.68
CA ASP A 276 9.60 8.60 -10.89
C ASP A 276 10.56 9.79 -10.61
N TYR A 277 10.21 10.69 -9.68
CA TYR A 277 11.03 11.89 -9.45
C TYR A 277 12.16 11.68 -8.43
N SER A 278 12.06 10.71 -7.56
CA SER A 278 13.01 10.49 -6.45
C SER A 278 13.91 9.27 -6.62
N ASP A 279 13.71 8.44 -7.66
CA ASP A 279 14.38 7.14 -7.87
C ASP A 279 14.31 6.20 -6.66
N HIS A 280 13.23 6.29 -5.89
CA HIS A 280 13.10 5.50 -4.67
C HIS A 280 12.37 4.18 -4.88
N THR A 281 11.98 3.85 -6.12
CA THR A 281 11.11 2.72 -6.50
C THR A 281 11.62 1.38 -6.01
N LEU A 282 12.90 1.03 -6.20
CA LEU A 282 13.41 -0.27 -5.73
C LEU A 282 13.32 -0.43 -4.22
N THR A 283 13.51 0.66 -3.47
CA THR A 283 13.33 0.64 -2.01
C THR A 283 11.85 0.43 -1.65
N ILE A 284 10.96 1.08 -2.36
CA ILE A 284 9.51 0.94 -2.14
C ILE A 284 9.04 -0.48 -2.47
N LEU A 285 9.52 -1.10 -3.54
CA LEU A 285 9.20 -2.49 -3.85
C LEU A 285 9.64 -3.44 -2.71
N LYS A 286 10.84 -3.25 -2.16
CA LYS A 286 11.33 -4.00 -0.99
C LYS A 286 10.44 -3.76 0.24
N LYS A 287 10.00 -2.53 0.48
CA LYS A 287 9.05 -2.20 1.57
C LYS A 287 7.68 -2.85 1.37
N LYS A 288 7.20 -2.95 0.14
CA LYS A 288 5.97 -3.69 -0.18
C LYS A 288 6.11 -5.18 0.10
N ILE A 289 7.27 -5.79 -0.17
CA ILE A 289 7.56 -7.18 0.27
C ILE A 289 7.58 -7.28 1.81
N GLN A 290 8.18 -6.31 2.49
CA GLN A 290 8.14 -6.26 3.96
C GLN A 290 6.71 -6.15 4.50
N ALA A 291 5.82 -5.40 3.84
CA ALA A 291 4.40 -5.32 4.18
C ALA A 291 3.69 -6.68 4.07
N ILE A 292 4.02 -7.45 3.02
CA ILE A 292 3.51 -8.83 2.86
C ILE A 292 3.98 -9.71 4.03
N ARG A 293 5.25 -9.63 4.43
CA ARG A 293 5.77 -10.35 5.61
C ARG A 293 5.03 -9.94 6.88
N TYR A 294 4.80 -8.66 7.09
CA TYR A 294 4.03 -8.18 8.25
C TYR A 294 2.60 -8.74 8.28
N ALA A 295 1.95 -8.86 7.13
CA ALA A 295 0.62 -9.45 7.05
C ALA A 295 0.61 -10.97 7.26
N LEU A 296 1.68 -11.68 6.88
CA LEU A 296 1.78 -13.14 6.96
C LEU A 296 2.25 -13.63 8.34
N ASP A 297 3.30 -13.03 8.90
CA ASP A 297 3.96 -13.55 10.11
C ASP A 297 4.39 -12.47 11.13
N GLY A 298 3.97 -11.22 10.91
CA GLY A 298 4.36 -10.08 11.74
C GLY A 298 5.80 -9.60 11.50
N GLY A 299 6.62 -10.35 10.76
CA GLY A 299 7.98 -9.98 10.38
C GLY A 299 8.82 -9.45 11.55
N THR A 300 9.58 -8.39 11.28
CA THR A 300 10.42 -7.70 12.29
C THR A 300 9.64 -6.71 13.17
N LEU A 301 8.37 -6.48 12.90
CA LEU A 301 7.56 -5.45 13.59
C LEU A 301 7.39 -5.75 15.09
N PHE A 302 7.38 -7.03 15.46
CA PHE A 302 7.20 -7.52 16.84
C PHE A 302 8.46 -8.11 17.45
N ASN A 303 9.63 -7.85 16.87
CA ASN A 303 10.92 -8.37 17.36
C ASN A 303 11.17 -8.02 18.83
N GLY A 304 11.38 -9.04 19.65
CA GLY A 304 11.85 -8.96 21.04
C GLY A 304 10.79 -9.09 22.13
N ASN A 305 9.52 -8.96 21.82
CA ASN A 305 8.46 -9.26 22.80
C ASN A 305 7.82 -10.58 22.47
N GLY A 306 8.50 -11.72 22.69
CA GLY A 306 8.08 -13.09 22.48
C GLY A 306 6.56 -13.28 22.47
N GLY A 307 5.89 -12.71 21.48
CA GLY A 307 4.45 -12.57 21.43
C GLY A 307 3.83 -13.90 21.09
N THR A 308 2.84 -14.27 21.86
CA THR A 308 1.87 -15.32 21.57
C THR A 308 0.90 -14.91 20.45
N ASP A 309 1.23 -13.87 19.68
CA ASP A 309 0.40 -13.40 18.58
C ASP A 309 0.35 -14.49 17.48
N TYR A 310 -0.84 -14.74 16.97
CA TYR A 310 -1.12 -15.75 15.97
C TYR A 310 -1.39 -15.07 14.63
N PHE A 311 -0.51 -15.33 13.67
CA PHE A 311 -0.52 -14.67 12.37
C PHE A 311 -1.13 -15.56 11.27
N LEU A 312 -1.32 -14.97 10.09
CA LEU A 312 -1.91 -15.66 8.96
C LEU A 312 -1.09 -16.89 8.53
N LEU A 313 0.23 -16.81 8.57
CA LEU A 313 1.11 -17.91 8.18
C LEU A 313 1.05 -19.08 9.18
N ASP A 314 0.78 -18.82 10.48
CA ASP A 314 0.52 -19.87 11.47
C ASP A 314 -0.77 -20.62 11.12
N PHE A 315 -1.82 -19.85 10.80
CA PHE A 315 -3.10 -20.43 10.37
C PHE A 315 -2.95 -21.26 9.09
N ILE A 316 -2.26 -20.73 8.08
CA ILE A 316 -1.97 -21.46 6.83
C ILE A 316 -1.20 -22.75 7.14
N SER A 317 -0.21 -22.70 8.03
CA SER A 317 0.61 -23.86 8.42
C SER A 317 -0.22 -24.96 9.11
N GLU A 318 -1.25 -24.60 9.86
CA GLU A 318 -2.15 -25.56 10.50
C GLU A 318 -3.17 -26.18 9.53
N VAL A 319 -3.67 -25.39 8.56
CA VAL A 319 -4.81 -25.79 7.70
C VAL A 319 -4.35 -26.36 6.35
N ILE A 320 -3.29 -25.80 5.77
CA ILE A 320 -2.74 -26.16 4.45
C ILE A 320 -1.20 -26.07 4.47
N PRO A 321 -0.48 -26.94 5.19
CA PRO A 321 0.96 -26.84 5.44
C PRO A 321 1.83 -26.79 4.18
N ASP A 322 1.42 -27.46 3.11
CA ASP A 322 2.13 -27.41 1.83
C ASP A 322 2.14 -26.00 1.23
N GLU A 323 1.04 -25.28 1.33
CA GLU A 323 0.97 -23.89 0.86
C GLU A 323 1.78 -22.95 1.75
N ALA A 324 1.80 -23.16 3.07
CA ALA A 324 2.68 -22.44 3.97
C ALA A 324 4.16 -22.58 3.59
N THR A 325 4.58 -23.81 3.26
CA THR A 325 5.93 -24.10 2.79
C THR A 325 6.24 -23.39 1.47
N LYS A 326 5.31 -23.40 0.50
CA LYS A 326 5.47 -22.66 -0.76
C LYS A 326 5.65 -21.16 -0.50
N ILE A 327 4.78 -20.54 0.33
CA ILE A 327 4.87 -19.11 0.66
C ILE A 327 6.24 -18.77 1.24
N LYS A 328 6.72 -19.52 2.24
CA LYS A 328 8.03 -19.30 2.87
C LYS A 328 9.17 -19.37 1.83
N ASN A 329 9.18 -20.43 1.03
CA ASN A 329 10.22 -20.63 0.00
C ASN A 329 10.25 -19.47 -1.02
N GLN A 330 9.10 -18.93 -1.43
CA GLN A 330 9.08 -17.78 -2.34
C GLN A 330 9.63 -16.53 -1.65
N LEU A 331 9.17 -16.21 -0.44
CA LEU A 331 9.65 -15.04 0.31
C LEU A 331 11.16 -15.09 0.55
N ASP A 332 11.72 -16.26 0.92
CA ASP A 332 13.16 -16.42 1.21
C ASP A 332 14.05 -16.12 -0.02
N THR A 333 13.53 -16.35 -1.23
CA THR A 333 14.31 -16.16 -2.47
C THR A 333 14.13 -14.77 -3.10
N ILE A 334 13.07 -14.04 -2.80
CA ILE A 334 12.81 -12.70 -3.37
C ILE A 334 13.91 -11.69 -2.99
N ASP A 335 14.43 -11.73 -1.77
CA ASP A 335 15.47 -10.80 -1.32
C ASP A 335 16.79 -11.00 -2.11
N ALA A 336 17.09 -12.23 -2.52
CA ALA A 336 18.24 -12.54 -3.36
C ALA A 336 18.07 -11.95 -4.77
N ASP A 337 16.88 -12.03 -5.36
CA ASP A 337 16.59 -11.41 -6.66
C ASP A 337 16.76 -9.89 -6.61
N PHE A 338 16.22 -9.23 -5.59
CA PHE A 338 16.42 -7.78 -5.39
C PHE A 338 17.88 -7.40 -5.18
N SER A 339 18.65 -8.21 -4.45
CA SER A 339 20.09 -7.95 -4.23
C SER A 339 20.91 -8.03 -5.52
N GLY A 340 20.40 -8.74 -6.51
CA GLY A 340 21.03 -8.82 -7.83
C GLY A 340 20.69 -7.65 -8.77
N ILE A 341 19.87 -6.68 -8.35
CA ILE A 341 19.55 -5.46 -9.11
C ILE A 341 20.34 -4.31 -8.49
N THR A 342 21.41 -3.86 -9.18
CA THR A 342 22.38 -2.88 -8.68
C THR A 342 22.32 -1.54 -9.39
N MET A 343 21.26 -1.31 -10.16
CA MET A 343 21.00 -0.08 -10.92
C MET A 343 19.70 0.56 -10.46
N THR A 344 19.36 1.74 -10.98
CA THR A 344 18.04 2.36 -10.79
C THR A 344 16.92 1.49 -11.36
N PHE A 345 15.68 1.71 -10.96
CA PHE A 345 14.54 0.94 -11.48
C PHE A 345 14.35 1.19 -12.99
N GLU A 346 14.51 2.41 -13.44
CA GLU A 346 14.43 2.81 -14.84
C GLU A 346 15.39 2.01 -15.72
N ASN A 347 16.65 1.93 -15.30
CA ASN A 347 17.64 1.10 -15.97
C ASN A 347 17.30 -0.39 -15.87
N ALA A 348 16.76 -0.85 -14.76
CA ALA A 348 16.39 -2.24 -14.57
C ALA A 348 15.23 -2.68 -15.48
N VAL A 349 14.33 -1.75 -15.83
CA VAL A 349 13.22 -2.01 -16.77
C VAL A 349 13.72 -2.30 -18.20
N ILE A 350 14.78 -1.62 -18.62
CA ILE A 350 15.34 -1.75 -19.97
C ILE A 350 16.52 -2.73 -20.07
N ASP A 351 17.19 -3.05 -18.95
CA ASP A 351 18.27 -4.05 -18.91
C ASP A 351 17.68 -5.47 -18.89
N PRO A 352 18.01 -6.35 -19.87
CA PRO A 352 17.38 -7.67 -19.94
C PRO A 352 17.63 -8.56 -18.72
N ALA A 353 18.78 -8.46 -18.07
CA ALA A 353 19.12 -9.31 -16.92
C ALA A 353 18.41 -8.83 -15.64
N ALA A 354 18.32 -7.52 -15.43
CA ALA A 354 17.57 -6.93 -14.32
C ALA A 354 16.08 -7.07 -14.50
N ALA A 355 15.56 -6.85 -15.72
CA ALA A 355 14.15 -7.07 -16.07
C ALA A 355 13.71 -8.53 -15.81
N ALA A 356 14.56 -9.50 -16.15
CA ALA A 356 14.30 -10.90 -15.84
C ALA A 356 14.20 -11.18 -14.34
N LYS A 357 14.98 -10.48 -13.49
CA LYS A 357 14.88 -10.60 -12.02
C LYS A 357 13.59 -9.95 -11.50
N LEU A 358 13.22 -8.77 -12.00
CA LEU A 358 11.95 -8.14 -11.66
C LEU A 358 10.76 -9.04 -12.03
N GLN A 359 10.80 -9.65 -13.22
CA GLN A 359 9.78 -10.62 -13.63
C GLN A 359 9.76 -11.87 -12.73
N ALA A 360 10.93 -12.40 -12.33
CA ALA A 360 11.01 -13.52 -11.39
C ALA A 360 10.41 -13.19 -10.01
N ILE A 361 10.62 -11.97 -9.52
CA ILE A 361 9.98 -11.47 -8.29
C ILE A 361 8.45 -11.46 -8.47
N ALA A 362 7.95 -10.91 -9.57
CA ALA A 362 6.52 -10.89 -9.87
C ALA A 362 5.91 -12.31 -9.92
N ASP A 363 6.58 -13.27 -10.56
CA ASP A 363 6.12 -14.65 -10.67
C ASP A 363 6.08 -15.36 -9.30
N LYS A 364 7.08 -15.13 -8.44
CA LYS A 364 7.09 -15.63 -7.05
C LYS A 364 5.94 -15.06 -6.22
N LEU A 365 5.64 -13.78 -6.38
CA LEU A 365 4.50 -13.12 -5.74
C LEU A 365 3.17 -13.70 -6.22
N MET A 366 3.06 -14.05 -7.49
CA MET A 366 1.85 -14.71 -8.02
C MET A 366 1.70 -16.15 -7.51
N ILE A 367 2.80 -16.86 -7.17
CA ILE A 367 2.72 -18.15 -6.47
C ILE A 367 2.16 -17.96 -5.06
N ILE A 368 2.62 -16.93 -4.33
CA ILE A 368 2.06 -16.58 -3.00
C ILE A 368 0.56 -16.26 -3.13
N HIS A 369 0.18 -15.43 -4.12
CA HIS A 369 -1.22 -15.12 -4.40
C HIS A 369 -2.05 -16.39 -4.62
N GLY A 370 -1.57 -17.33 -5.44
CA GLY A 370 -2.23 -18.62 -5.68
C GLY A 370 -2.40 -19.48 -4.42
N SER A 371 -1.41 -19.50 -3.52
CA SER A 371 -1.54 -20.16 -2.22
C SER A 371 -2.63 -19.55 -1.33
N LEU A 372 -2.81 -18.24 -1.40
CA LEU A 372 -3.89 -17.53 -0.71
C LEU A 372 -5.28 -17.84 -1.33
N ASP A 373 -5.36 -18.10 -2.64
CA ASP A 373 -6.60 -18.59 -3.29
C ASP A 373 -7.01 -19.95 -2.75
N VAL A 374 -6.04 -20.87 -2.58
CA VAL A 374 -6.27 -22.20 -1.97
C VAL A 374 -6.82 -22.05 -0.54
N LEU A 375 -6.30 -21.10 0.22
CA LEU A 375 -6.80 -20.80 1.55
C LEU A 375 -8.24 -20.29 1.52
N LEU A 376 -8.56 -19.29 0.69
CA LEU A 376 -9.92 -18.73 0.62
C LEU A 376 -10.96 -19.74 0.13
N ALA A 377 -10.55 -20.72 -0.65
CA ALA A 377 -11.44 -21.81 -1.07
C ALA A 377 -11.98 -22.64 0.11
N LYS A 378 -11.30 -22.65 1.28
CA LYS A 378 -11.76 -23.31 2.51
C LYS A 378 -12.95 -22.57 3.16
N PHE A 379 -13.21 -21.33 2.78
CA PHE A 379 -14.24 -20.46 3.35
C PHE A 379 -15.41 -20.20 2.37
N LYS A 380 -15.34 -20.72 1.14
CA LYS A 380 -16.44 -20.67 0.16
C LYS A 380 -17.50 -21.72 0.49
#